data_452962d3d3d892af6844ed4d636d149a
#
_entry.id   452962d3d3d892af6844ed4d636d149a
#
_cell.length_a   1.000
_cell.length_b   1.000
_cell.length_c   1.000
_cell.angle_alpha   90.00
_cell.angle_beta   90.00
_cell.angle_gamma   90.00
#
_symmetry.space_group_name_H-M   'P 1'
#
loop_
_entity.id
_entity.type
_entity.pdbx_description
1 polymer ?
#
loop_
_entity_poly.entity_id
_entity_poly.type
_entity_poly.pdbx_seq_one_letter_code
_entity_poly.pdbx_strand_id
1 'polypeptide(L)'
;MESDNKTENDNPNKIIEEKPKEDWYKKREEHWASKEATLLSVLGGFENSHLPDVKCSCELLNGLILSKQLNPGTSLDCGAGIGRVTENVLCNFFKEIDLVEKDKKFIDKCKIKFKGNDKIKKIYMSPLESFKFEKNYDLIWIQWCLENLEDEDLEPFLNECYNHLNDDGMIIVKENLYNFDEDEKKENKEKKEFSYSDLDYSKQRPDAFYINLFIKNKFKIKLHFLNPNWPDDMMPLCVYVLSKK
;
A
#
# COMPACT_ATOMS: atom_id res chain seq x y z
N MET A 1 14.46 50.42 32.05
CA MET A 1 13.35 49.49 31.85
C MET A 1 13.82 48.51 30.78
N GLU A 2 14.48 47.48 31.24
CA GLU A 2 14.98 46.37 30.42
C GLU A 2 13.90 45.26 30.44
N SER A 3 13.46 44.88 29.28
CA SER A 3 12.51 43.77 29.11
C SER A 3 13.28 42.51 28.77
N ASP A 4 13.35 41.60 29.74
CA ASP A 4 13.90 40.26 29.59
C ASP A 4 13.03 39.43 28.62
N ASN A 5 13.56 39.18 27.43
CA ASN A 5 13.07 38.13 26.54
C ASN A 5 13.70 36.80 26.97
N LYS A 6 12.94 35.96 27.66
CA LYS A 6 13.29 34.58 27.90
C LYS A 6 13.13 33.80 26.57
N THR A 7 14.24 33.39 26.01
CA THR A 7 14.28 32.36 24.97
C THR A 7 13.88 31.01 25.58
N GLU A 8 12.80 30.41 25.09
CA GLU A 8 12.44 29.02 25.40
C GLU A 8 13.56 28.11 24.91
N ASN A 9 14.08 27.32 25.84
CA ASN A 9 15.07 26.26 25.56
C ASN A 9 14.40 25.16 24.76
N ASP A 10 14.70 25.09 23.48
CA ASP A 10 14.50 23.89 22.67
C ASP A 10 15.44 22.79 23.18
N ASN A 11 14.87 21.81 23.86
CA ASN A 11 15.58 20.64 24.33
C ASN A 11 15.78 19.68 23.16
N PRO A 12 17.02 19.40 22.66
CA PRO A 12 17.26 18.54 21.50
C PRO A 12 17.04 17.05 21.76
N ASN A 13 16.69 16.66 22.99
CA ASN A 13 16.43 15.28 23.39
C ASN A 13 14.92 14.99 23.57
N LYS A 14 14.07 15.50 22.70
CA LYS A 14 12.68 15.05 22.67
C LYS A 14 12.69 13.63 22.11
N ILE A 15 12.71 12.63 22.99
CA ILE A 15 12.41 11.24 22.66
C ILE A 15 11.05 11.30 21.97
N ILE A 16 11.02 10.90 20.68
CA ILE A 16 9.75 10.71 19.98
C ILE A 16 9.13 9.51 20.67
N GLU A 17 8.22 9.74 21.62
CA GLU A 17 7.41 8.68 22.21
C GLU A 17 6.71 7.96 21.06
N GLU A 18 6.98 6.67 20.90
CA GLU A 18 6.21 5.82 19.99
C GLU A 18 4.75 5.95 20.41
N LYS A 19 3.92 6.48 19.50
CA LYS A 19 2.50 6.60 19.76
C LYS A 19 1.93 5.20 19.97
N PRO A 20 1.07 4.96 20.98
CA PRO A 20 0.49 3.65 21.19
C PRO A 20 -0.18 3.12 19.92
N LYS A 21 0.01 1.85 19.60
CA LYS A 21 -0.52 1.18 18.40
C LYS A 21 -2.03 1.40 18.20
N GLU A 22 -2.81 1.29 19.30
CA GLU A 22 -4.26 1.53 19.27
C GLU A 22 -4.62 2.95 18.83
N ASP A 23 -3.85 3.95 19.27
CA ASP A 23 -4.07 5.36 18.89
C ASP A 23 -3.76 5.59 17.40
N TRP A 24 -2.74 4.92 16.87
CA TRP A 24 -2.37 4.98 15.46
C TRP A 24 -3.49 4.45 14.55
N TYR A 25 -3.93 3.21 14.75
CA TYR A 25 -4.99 2.61 13.94
C TYR A 25 -6.31 3.37 14.05
N LYS A 26 -6.65 3.86 15.23
CA LYS A 26 -7.85 4.66 15.45
C LYS A 26 -7.81 5.97 14.66
N LYS A 27 -6.71 6.72 14.74
CA LYS A 27 -6.55 7.99 13.99
C LYS A 27 -6.62 7.79 12.48
N ARG A 28 -5.99 6.73 12.00
CA ARG A 28 -6.05 6.37 10.59
C ARG A 28 -7.46 5.97 10.16
N GLU A 29 -8.17 5.24 11.00
CA GLU A 29 -9.58 4.89 10.74
C GLU A 29 -10.45 6.15 10.69
N GLU A 30 -10.31 7.06 11.66
CA GLU A 30 -10.99 8.35 11.67
C GLU A 30 -10.68 9.17 10.42
N HIS A 31 -9.40 9.20 10.00
CA HIS A 31 -8.98 9.89 8.78
C HIS A 31 -9.71 9.33 7.55
N TRP A 32 -9.64 8.01 7.30
CA TRP A 32 -10.29 7.42 6.14
C TRP A 32 -11.81 7.48 6.21
N ALA A 33 -12.39 7.35 7.41
CA ALA A 33 -13.82 7.54 7.64
C ALA A 33 -14.29 8.97 7.32
N SER A 34 -13.45 9.97 7.43
CA SER A 34 -13.76 11.35 7.06
C SER A 34 -13.74 11.63 5.56
N LYS A 35 -13.05 10.79 4.76
CA LYS A 35 -12.88 11.00 3.32
C LYS A 35 -14.15 10.62 2.54
N GLU A 36 -14.40 11.29 1.45
CA GLU A 36 -15.44 10.90 0.50
C GLU A 36 -15.03 9.67 -0.33
N ALA A 37 -15.99 8.85 -0.74
CA ALA A 37 -15.73 7.69 -1.59
C ALA A 37 -15.57 8.10 -3.08
N THR A 38 -14.52 8.87 -3.38
CA THR A 38 -14.19 9.42 -4.70
C THR A 38 -12.76 9.04 -5.13
N LEU A 39 -12.49 9.15 -6.43
CA LEU A 39 -11.14 8.93 -6.98
C LEU A 39 -10.12 9.89 -6.35
N LEU A 40 -10.48 11.18 -6.28
CA LEU A 40 -9.63 12.21 -5.70
C LEU A 40 -9.22 11.87 -4.26
N SER A 41 -10.19 11.41 -3.46
CA SER A 41 -9.94 11.09 -2.04
C SER A 41 -9.03 9.89 -1.85
N VAL A 42 -9.24 8.79 -2.60
CA VAL A 42 -8.39 7.58 -2.49
C VAL A 42 -7.01 7.75 -3.10
N LEU A 43 -6.78 8.82 -3.86
CA LEU A 43 -5.48 9.24 -4.39
C LEU A 43 -4.86 10.38 -3.57
N GLY A 44 -5.37 10.68 -2.38
CA GLY A 44 -4.82 11.73 -1.52
C GLY A 44 -4.84 13.13 -2.15
N GLY A 45 -5.69 13.38 -3.16
CA GLY A 45 -5.74 14.63 -3.91
C GLY A 45 -4.91 14.64 -5.22
N PHE A 46 -4.15 13.58 -5.51
CA PHE A 46 -3.20 13.51 -6.63
C PHE A 46 -3.78 12.75 -7.83
N GLU A 47 -4.84 13.29 -8.46
CA GLU A 47 -5.48 12.63 -9.62
C GLU A 47 -4.53 12.42 -10.82
N ASN A 48 -3.50 13.25 -10.98
CA ASN A 48 -2.48 13.12 -12.03
C ASN A 48 -1.68 11.82 -11.92
N SER A 49 -1.66 11.17 -10.75
CA SER A 49 -1.04 9.85 -10.53
C SER A 49 -1.84 8.69 -11.12
N HIS A 50 -3.15 8.87 -11.36
CA HIS A 50 -4.04 7.78 -11.75
C HIS A 50 -3.64 7.09 -13.05
N LEU A 51 -3.50 7.85 -14.12
CA LEU A 51 -3.21 7.29 -15.44
C LEU A 51 -1.82 6.65 -15.54
N PRO A 52 -0.74 7.27 -15.05
CA PRO A 52 0.58 6.64 -14.99
C PRO A 52 0.58 5.33 -14.19
N ASP A 53 -0.14 5.29 -13.06
CA ASP A 53 -0.27 4.10 -12.23
C ASP A 53 -0.99 2.97 -12.94
N VAL A 54 -2.17 3.24 -13.51
CA VAL A 54 -2.96 2.25 -14.25
C VAL A 54 -2.21 1.71 -15.45
N LYS A 55 -1.56 2.60 -16.22
CA LYS A 55 -0.78 2.21 -17.41
C LYS A 55 0.35 1.26 -17.04
N CYS A 56 1.18 1.63 -16.07
CA CYS A 56 2.26 0.78 -15.57
C CYS A 56 1.75 -0.56 -15.08
N SER A 57 0.65 -0.59 -14.32
CA SER A 57 0.04 -1.81 -13.79
C SER A 57 -0.46 -2.74 -14.89
N CYS A 58 -1.13 -2.19 -15.91
CA CYS A 58 -1.62 -2.97 -17.05
C CYS A 58 -0.47 -3.50 -17.92
N GLU A 59 0.58 -2.71 -18.17
CA GLU A 59 1.76 -3.14 -18.92
C GLU A 59 2.50 -4.28 -18.20
N LEU A 60 2.66 -4.16 -16.88
CA LEU A 60 3.27 -5.19 -16.03
C LEU A 60 2.48 -6.51 -16.11
N LEU A 61 1.17 -6.46 -15.83
CA LEU A 61 0.34 -7.67 -15.86
C LEU A 61 0.31 -8.31 -17.24
N ASN A 62 0.18 -7.51 -18.29
CA ASN A 62 0.22 -8.00 -19.66
C ASN A 62 1.54 -8.73 -19.97
N GLY A 63 2.67 -8.17 -19.56
CA GLY A 63 4.00 -8.78 -19.71
C GLY A 63 4.12 -10.12 -18.97
N LEU A 64 3.69 -10.18 -17.71
CA LEU A 64 3.74 -11.40 -16.89
C LEU A 64 2.82 -12.51 -17.43
N ILE A 65 1.64 -12.16 -17.93
CA ILE A 65 0.67 -13.12 -18.48
C ILE A 65 1.13 -13.63 -19.86
N LEU A 66 1.56 -12.74 -20.76
CA LEU A 66 2.05 -13.15 -22.08
C LEU A 66 3.30 -14.02 -22.01
N SER A 67 4.18 -13.77 -21.05
CA SER A 67 5.36 -14.60 -20.77
C SER A 67 5.03 -15.88 -20.01
N LYS A 68 3.77 -16.13 -19.71
CA LYS A 68 3.27 -17.30 -18.94
C LYS A 68 3.88 -17.43 -17.54
N GLN A 69 4.29 -16.31 -16.96
CA GLN A 69 4.79 -16.27 -15.59
C GLN A 69 3.68 -16.12 -14.55
N LEU A 70 2.50 -15.62 -14.97
CA LEU A 70 1.34 -15.40 -14.11
C LEU A 70 0.09 -15.98 -14.79
N ASN A 71 -0.67 -16.79 -14.05
CA ASN A 71 -1.98 -17.27 -14.47
C ASN A 71 -3.05 -16.21 -14.13
N PRO A 72 -3.87 -15.74 -15.10
CA PRO A 72 -4.93 -14.77 -14.85
C PRO A 72 -6.24 -15.43 -14.35
N GLY A 73 -6.15 -16.36 -13.41
CA GLY A 73 -7.29 -17.06 -12.81
C GLY A 73 -7.96 -16.22 -11.72
N THR A 74 -7.37 -16.24 -10.54
CA THR A 74 -7.93 -15.61 -9.32
C THR A 74 -7.03 -14.50 -8.81
N SER A 75 -7.63 -13.38 -8.37
CA SER A 75 -6.88 -12.29 -7.73
C SER A 75 -7.57 -11.77 -6.47
N LEU A 76 -6.78 -11.19 -5.58
CA LEU A 76 -7.21 -10.45 -4.39
C LEU A 76 -6.69 -9.02 -4.46
N ASP A 77 -7.58 -8.04 -4.34
CA ASP A 77 -7.25 -6.61 -4.21
C ASP A 77 -7.27 -6.23 -2.73
N CYS A 78 -6.09 -6.04 -2.13
CA CYS A 78 -5.93 -5.70 -0.72
C CYS A 78 -6.01 -4.19 -0.50
N GLY A 79 -6.89 -3.75 0.44
CA GLY A 79 -7.15 -2.33 0.66
C GLY A 79 -7.78 -1.68 -0.57
N ALA A 80 -8.77 -2.33 -1.15
CA ALA A 80 -9.32 -1.99 -2.47
C ALA A 80 -9.90 -0.57 -2.58
N GLY A 81 -10.18 0.10 -1.45
CA GLY A 81 -10.80 1.41 -1.41
C GLY A 81 -12.15 1.39 -2.15
N ILE A 82 -12.30 2.27 -3.12
CA ILE A 82 -13.49 2.32 -4.00
C ILE A 82 -13.43 1.33 -5.18
N GLY A 83 -12.48 0.39 -5.17
CA GLY A 83 -12.26 -0.57 -6.25
C GLY A 83 -11.57 0.04 -7.48
N ARG A 84 -10.68 1.02 -7.27
CA ARG A 84 -9.96 1.71 -8.36
C ARG A 84 -9.08 0.76 -9.15
N VAL A 85 -8.23 -0.01 -8.48
CA VAL A 85 -7.34 -1.00 -9.12
C VAL A 85 -8.15 -2.15 -9.69
N THR A 86 -9.11 -2.67 -8.95
CA THR A 86 -10.02 -3.70 -9.46
C THR A 86 -10.67 -3.31 -10.78
N GLU A 87 -11.24 -2.10 -10.87
CA GLU A 87 -11.96 -1.60 -12.07
C GLU A 87 -11.03 -1.41 -13.26
N ASN A 88 -9.92 -0.67 -13.05
CA ASN A 88 -9.10 -0.17 -14.15
C ASN A 88 -7.96 -1.13 -14.53
N VAL A 89 -7.63 -2.09 -13.66
CA VAL A 89 -6.52 -3.01 -13.86
C VAL A 89 -7.02 -4.46 -13.81
N LEU A 90 -7.42 -4.98 -12.63
CA LEU A 90 -7.62 -6.43 -12.45
C LEU A 90 -8.77 -6.99 -13.30
N CYS A 91 -9.86 -6.25 -13.48
CA CYS A 91 -10.98 -6.66 -14.33
C CYS A 91 -10.60 -6.88 -15.80
N ASN A 92 -9.50 -6.29 -16.27
CA ASN A 92 -9.04 -6.46 -17.64
C ASN A 92 -8.36 -7.83 -17.86
N PHE A 93 -7.85 -8.44 -16.78
CA PHE A 93 -7.00 -9.63 -16.88
C PHE A 93 -7.60 -10.85 -16.19
N PHE A 94 -8.10 -10.73 -14.97
CA PHE A 94 -8.47 -11.85 -14.13
C PHE A 94 -9.92 -12.32 -14.37
N LYS A 95 -10.12 -13.63 -14.14
CA LYS A 95 -11.44 -14.28 -14.26
C LYS A 95 -12.27 -14.12 -12.99
N GLU A 96 -11.62 -14.20 -11.85
CA GLU A 96 -12.23 -14.06 -10.54
C GLU A 96 -11.43 -13.08 -9.68
N ILE A 97 -12.13 -12.15 -9.04
CA ILE A 97 -11.52 -11.12 -8.23
C ILE A 97 -12.27 -11.02 -6.91
N ASP A 98 -11.52 -11.11 -5.83
CA ASP A 98 -11.99 -10.75 -4.51
C ASP A 98 -11.37 -9.42 -4.10
N LEU A 99 -12.09 -8.67 -3.27
CA LEU A 99 -11.63 -7.41 -2.69
C LEU A 99 -11.69 -7.50 -1.19
N VAL A 100 -10.70 -6.90 -0.51
CA VAL A 100 -10.75 -6.68 0.94
C VAL A 100 -10.55 -5.20 1.23
N GLU A 101 -11.47 -4.63 2.02
CA GLU A 101 -11.47 -3.25 2.43
C GLU A 101 -12.11 -3.15 3.83
N LYS A 102 -11.61 -2.25 4.69
CA LYS A 102 -12.14 -2.11 6.03
C LYS A 102 -13.27 -1.09 6.14
N ASP A 103 -13.23 -0.04 5.33
CA ASP A 103 -14.20 1.06 5.40
C ASP A 103 -15.52 0.70 4.70
N LYS A 104 -16.58 0.69 5.49
CA LYS A 104 -17.92 0.35 5.00
C LYS A 104 -18.37 1.22 3.82
N LYS A 105 -18.04 2.49 3.83
CA LYS A 105 -18.45 3.45 2.79
C LYS A 105 -17.76 3.14 1.45
N PHE A 106 -16.49 2.72 1.47
CA PHE A 106 -15.78 2.28 0.28
C PHE A 106 -16.32 0.95 -0.25
N ILE A 107 -16.65 0.02 0.66
CA ILE A 107 -17.31 -1.24 0.31
C ILE A 107 -18.67 -1.00 -0.34
N ASP A 108 -19.48 -0.13 0.21
CA ASP A 108 -20.79 0.20 -0.36
C ASP A 108 -20.63 0.80 -1.78
N LYS A 109 -19.59 1.62 -1.99
CA LYS A 109 -19.24 2.13 -3.32
C LYS A 109 -18.84 0.99 -4.27
N CYS A 110 -18.00 0.05 -3.82
CA CYS A 110 -17.63 -1.14 -4.60
C CYS A 110 -18.84 -2.00 -4.96
N LYS A 111 -19.74 -2.27 -4.01
CA LYS A 111 -20.95 -3.05 -4.26
C LYS A 111 -21.87 -2.42 -5.33
N ILE A 112 -21.98 -1.09 -5.31
CA ILE A 112 -22.76 -0.36 -6.34
C ILE A 112 -22.03 -0.43 -7.69
N LYS A 113 -20.72 -0.14 -7.71
CA LYS A 113 -19.88 -0.09 -8.92
C LYS A 113 -19.86 -1.44 -9.65
N PHE A 114 -19.70 -2.52 -8.91
CA PHE A 114 -19.54 -3.86 -9.47
C PHE A 114 -20.83 -4.68 -9.52
N LYS A 115 -21.97 -4.06 -9.29
CA LYS A 115 -23.25 -4.76 -9.37
C LYS A 115 -23.43 -5.42 -10.75
N GLY A 116 -23.58 -6.75 -10.77
CA GLY A 116 -23.75 -7.51 -12.01
C GLY A 116 -22.44 -7.82 -12.76
N ASN A 117 -21.28 -7.51 -12.19
CA ASN A 117 -20.00 -7.93 -12.75
C ASN A 117 -19.65 -9.34 -12.23
N ASP A 118 -19.79 -10.35 -13.09
CA ASP A 118 -19.58 -11.76 -12.75
C ASP A 118 -18.14 -12.11 -12.35
N LYS A 119 -17.18 -11.22 -12.63
CA LYS A 119 -15.78 -11.41 -12.20
C LYS A 119 -15.59 -11.17 -10.71
N ILE A 120 -16.39 -10.30 -10.09
CA ILE A 120 -16.28 -10.00 -8.66
C ILE A 120 -17.00 -11.07 -7.86
N LYS A 121 -16.25 -11.84 -7.06
CA LYS A 121 -16.79 -12.97 -6.30
C LYS A 121 -17.11 -12.59 -4.87
N LYS A 122 -16.16 -11.96 -4.17
CA LYS A 122 -16.34 -11.55 -2.78
C LYS A 122 -15.81 -10.14 -2.53
N ILE A 123 -16.50 -9.42 -1.66
CA ILE A 123 -16.04 -8.14 -1.10
C ILE A 123 -16.06 -8.32 0.42
N TYR A 124 -14.87 -8.48 0.99
CA TYR A 124 -14.68 -8.66 2.42
C TYR A 124 -14.60 -7.33 3.14
N MET A 125 -15.32 -7.20 4.24
CA MET A 125 -15.18 -6.08 5.16
C MET A 125 -14.25 -6.49 6.30
N SER A 126 -12.97 -6.17 6.17
CA SER A 126 -11.95 -6.53 7.15
C SER A 126 -10.73 -5.61 7.05
N PRO A 127 -10.11 -5.24 8.16
CA PRO A 127 -8.78 -4.69 8.15
C PRO A 127 -7.77 -5.78 7.77
N LEU A 128 -6.64 -5.37 7.14
CA LEU A 128 -5.65 -6.31 6.59
C LEU A 128 -4.90 -7.08 7.67
N GLU A 129 -4.60 -6.45 8.81
CA GLU A 129 -3.89 -7.03 9.95
C GLU A 129 -4.62 -8.20 10.59
N SER A 130 -5.93 -8.33 10.37
CA SER A 130 -6.75 -9.42 10.90
C SER A 130 -7.53 -10.18 9.83
N PHE A 131 -7.28 -9.89 8.54
CA PHE A 131 -7.97 -10.54 7.45
C PHE A 131 -7.70 -12.06 7.43
N LYS A 132 -8.76 -12.82 7.24
CA LYS A 132 -8.69 -14.28 7.13
C LYS A 132 -8.92 -14.70 5.68
N PHE A 133 -7.89 -15.23 5.07
CA PHE A 133 -7.96 -15.76 3.72
C PHE A 133 -8.82 -17.02 3.69
N GLU A 134 -9.69 -17.15 2.70
CA GLU A 134 -10.58 -18.31 2.55
C GLU A 134 -10.16 -19.25 1.42
N LYS A 135 -9.30 -18.78 0.52
CA LYS A 135 -8.79 -19.54 -0.62
C LYS A 135 -7.39 -19.06 -1.03
N ASN A 136 -6.79 -19.76 -1.98
CA ASN A 136 -5.53 -19.34 -2.59
C ASN A 136 -5.79 -18.48 -3.83
N TYR A 137 -4.78 -17.65 -4.18
CA TYR A 137 -4.85 -16.72 -5.29
C TYR A 137 -3.66 -16.88 -6.24
N ASP A 138 -3.88 -16.61 -7.52
CA ASP A 138 -2.81 -16.48 -8.52
C ASP A 138 -2.12 -15.13 -8.40
N LEU A 139 -2.89 -14.08 -7.97
CA LEU A 139 -2.34 -12.76 -7.69
C LEU A 139 -2.92 -12.19 -6.39
N ILE A 140 -2.05 -11.68 -5.53
CA ILE A 140 -2.42 -10.79 -4.43
C ILE A 140 -1.85 -9.41 -4.77
N TRP A 141 -2.74 -8.41 -4.91
CA TRP A 141 -2.37 -7.03 -5.19
C TRP A 141 -2.42 -6.21 -3.92
N ILE A 142 -1.33 -5.53 -3.60
CA ILE A 142 -1.16 -4.69 -2.42
C ILE A 142 -0.63 -3.34 -2.88
N GLN A 143 -1.41 -2.27 -2.76
CA GLN A 143 -1.02 -0.95 -3.21
C GLN A 143 -1.43 0.12 -2.21
N TRP A 144 -0.43 0.89 -1.72
CA TRP A 144 -0.60 1.93 -0.70
C TRP A 144 -1.29 1.39 0.58
N CYS A 145 -0.89 0.17 0.96
CA CYS A 145 -1.48 -0.54 2.09
C CYS A 145 -0.46 -0.88 3.17
N LEU A 146 0.78 -1.28 2.80
CA LEU A 146 1.80 -1.64 3.79
C LEU A 146 2.26 -0.43 4.59
N GLU A 147 2.25 0.77 4.00
CA GLU A 147 2.48 2.02 4.71
C GLU A 147 1.44 2.31 5.80
N ASN A 148 0.30 1.65 5.74
CA ASN A 148 -0.80 1.74 6.69
C ASN A 148 -0.78 0.65 7.78
N LEU A 149 0.20 -0.25 7.78
CA LEU A 149 0.38 -1.27 8.80
C LEU A 149 1.56 -0.93 9.71
N GLU A 150 1.43 -1.22 11.00
CA GLU A 150 2.55 -1.18 11.94
C GLU A 150 3.55 -2.28 11.61
N ASP A 151 4.83 -2.07 11.97
CA ASP A 151 5.92 -2.98 11.60
C ASP A 151 5.67 -4.41 12.11
N GLU A 152 5.06 -4.55 13.28
CA GLU A 152 4.73 -5.84 13.89
C GLU A 152 3.60 -6.59 13.18
N ASP A 153 2.74 -5.92 12.40
CA ASP A 153 1.65 -6.53 11.64
C ASP A 153 2.06 -6.91 10.21
N LEU A 154 3.16 -6.32 9.70
CA LEU A 154 3.62 -6.58 8.33
C LEU A 154 4.01 -8.05 8.10
N GLU A 155 4.83 -8.62 9.00
CA GLU A 155 5.30 -10.02 8.86
C GLU A 155 4.14 -11.01 8.96
N PRO A 156 3.23 -10.94 9.95
CA PRO A 156 2.06 -11.81 10.00
C PRO A 156 1.20 -11.72 8.74
N PHE A 157 0.92 -10.51 8.26
CA PHE A 157 0.13 -10.30 7.04
C PHE A 157 0.80 -10.89 5.81
N LEU A 158 2.11 -10.64 5.61
CA LEU A 158 2.86 -11.20 4.48
C LEU A 158 2.99 -12.72 4.54
N ASN A 159 3.09 -13.31 5.74
CA ASN A 159 3.06 -14.77 5.91
C ASN A 159 1.71 -15.36 5.49
N GLU A 160 0.59 -14.71 5.84
CA GLU A 160 -0.73 -15.13 5.36
C GLU A 160 -0.82 -15.00 3.84
N CYS A 161 -0.33 -13.91 3.25
CA CYS A 161 -0.25 -13.78 1.81
C CYS A 161 0.57 -14.91 1.17
N TYR A 162 1.75 -15.24 1.75
CA TYR A 162 2.59 -16.34 1.27
C TYR A 162 1.87 -17.68 1.29
N ASN A 163 1.19 -17.99 2.40
CA ASN A 163 0.48 -19.26 2.57
C ASN A 163 -0.70 -19.42 1.62
N HIS A 164 -1.31 -18.30 1.19
CA HIS A 164 -2.49 -18.28 0.34
C HIS A 164 -2.20 -17.89 -1.14
N LEU A 165 -0.92 -17.92 -1.56
CA LEU A 165 -0.58 -17.95 -2.97
C LEU A 165 -0.71 -19.36 -3.52
N ASN A 166 -1.17 -19.49 -4.76
CA ASN A 166 -0.96 -20.68 -5.57
C ASN A 166 0.54 -20.90 -5.82
N ASP A 167 0.95 -22.09 -6.26
CA ASP A 167 2.38 -22.42 -6.41
C ASP A 167 3.11 -21.46 -7.37
N ASP A 168 2.49 -21.10 -8.49
CA ASP A 168 2.99 -20.11 -9.45
C ASP A 168 2.40 -18.71 -9.22
N GLY A 169 1.80 -18.48 -8.05
CA GLY A 169 1.18 -17.21 -7.70
C GLY A 169 2.20 -16.12 -7.40
N MET A 170 1.76 -14.88 -7.53
CA MET A 170 2.57 -13.70 -7.29
C MET A 170 1.89 -12.71 -6.36
N ILE A 171 2.70 -11.93 -5.64
CA ILE A 171 2.26 -10.72 -4.97
C ILE A 171 2.83 -9.54 -5.76
N ILE A 172 2.00 -8.55 -6.06
CA ILE A 172 2.47 -7.25 -6.55
C ILE A 172 2.26 -6.25 -5.44
N VAL A 173 3.35 -5.63 -5.00
CA VAL A 173 3.34 -4.55 -4.02
C VAL A 173 3.71 -3.26 -4.73
N LYS A 174 2.94 -2.19 -4.47
CA LYS A 174 3.24 -0.83 -4.95
C LYS A 174 3.13 0.13 -3.76
N GLU A 175 4.25 0.73 -3.38
CA GLU A 175 4.34 1.63 -2.23
C GLU A 175 5.17 2.86 -2.54
N ASN A 176 4.81 4.00 -1.95
CA ASN A 176 5.62 5.18 -2.00
C ASN A 176 6.89 4.98 -1.18
N LEU A 177 8.02 5.48 -1.70
CA LEU A 177 9.29 5.38 -1.00
C LEU A 177 9.62 6.67 -0.29
N TYR A 178 10.08 6.55 0.95
CA TYR A 178 10.74 7.64 1.63
C TYR A 178 12.19 7.76 1.11
N ASN A 179 12.57 8.96 0.66
CA ASN A 179 13.93 9.22 0.16
C ASN A 179 14.73 9.98 1.24
N PHE A 180 15.60 9.28 1.94
CA PHE A 180 16.44 9.86 2.98
C PHE A 180 17.46 10.88 2.45
N ASP A 181 17.89 10.77 1.18
CA ASP A 181 19.02 11.56 0.65
C ASP A 181 18.71 13.06 0.51
N GLU A 182 17.45 13.45 0.38
CA GLU A 182 17.06 14.85 0.24
C GLU A 182 16.96 15.57 1.60
N ASP A 183 16.56 14.87 2.64
CA ASP A 183 16.41 15.43 3.98
C ASP A 183 17.73 15.40 4.78
N GLU A 184 18.60 14.39 4.58
CA GLU A 184 19.93 14.31 5.22
C GLU A 184 20.87 15.43 4.78
N LYS A 185 20.74 15.94 3.55
CA LYS A 185 21.54 17.07 3.06
C LYS A 185 21.19 18.40 3.72
N LYS A 186 20.05 18.51 4.36
CA LYS A 186 19.56 19.76 4.98
C LYS A 186 19.88 19.88 6.46
N GLU A 187 20.06 18.77 7.18
CA GLU A 187 20.32 18.79 8.62
C GLU A 187 21.18 17.59 9.02
N ASN A 188 22.21 17.80 9.86
CA ASN A 188 23.03 16.75 10.51
C ASN A 188 22.20 15.90 11.50
N LYS A 189 21.09 15.31 11.07
CA LYS A 189 20.22 14.49 11.92
C LYS A 189 20.48 13.00 11.74
N GLU A 190 20.31 12.26 12.85
CA GLU A 190 20.36 10.80 12.87
C GLU A 190 19.48 10.17 11.79
N LYS A 191 19.98 9.14 11.11
CA LYS A 191 19.22 8.42 10.07
C LYS A 191 17.89 7.94 10.61
N LYS A 192 16.80 8.53 10.15
CA LYS A 192 15.47 8.03 10.46
C LYS A 192 15.19 6.80 9.61
N GLU A 193 14.78 5.71 10.24
CA GLU A 193 14.43 4.47 9.54
C GLU A 193 13.12 4.59 8.75
N PHE A 194 12.29 5.58 9.05
CA PHE A 194 10.99 5.84 8.41
C PHE A 194 10.54 7.29 8.66
N SER A 195 9.53 7.73 7.90
CA SER A 195 8.81 8.99 8.15
C SER A 195 7.33 8.72 8.42
N TYR A 196 6.77 9.40 9.42
CA TYR A 196 5.32 9.42 9.65
C TYR A 196 4.70 10.61 8.93
N SER A 197 3.60 10.35 8.23
CA SER A 197 2.73 11.40 7.70
C SER A 197 1.65 11.72 8.73
N ASP A 198 1.62 12.96 9.21
CA ASP A 198 0.53 13.45 10.08
C ASP A 198 -0.76 13.74 9.28
N LEU A 199 -0.71 13.71 7.94
CA LEU A 199 -1.84 14.01 7.07
C LEU A 199 -2.81 12.83 6.95
N ASP A 200 -2.26 11.62 6.79
CA ASP A 200 -3.03 10.39 6.52
C ASP A 200 -2.67 9.24 7.44
N TYR A 201 -1.78 9.49 8.39
CA TYR A 201 -1.27 8.49 9.34
C TYR A 201 -0.62 7.29 8.65
N SER A 202 0.10 7.53 7.54
CA SER A 202 0.92 6.53 6.87
C SER A 202 2.35 6.52 7.42
N LYS A 203 2.99 5.36 7.36
CA LYS A 203 4.39 5.15 7.72
C LYS A 203 5.19 4.87 6.47
N GLN A 204 5.84 5.91 5.96
CA GLN A 204 6.63 5.84 4.75
C GLN A 204 7.98 5.21 5.06
N ARG A 205 8.34 4.18 4.33
CA ARG A 205 9.55 3.39 4.55
C ARG A 205 10.47 3.45 3.33
N PRO A 206 11.80 3.29 3.53
CA PRO A 206 12.74 3.26 2.42
C PRO A 206 12.67 1.93 1.66
N ASP A 207 13.16 1.94 0.43
CA ASP A 207 13.24 0.75 -0.42
C ASP A 207 13.95 -0.44 0.25
N ALA A 208 15.08 -0.17 0.92
CA ALA A 208 15.83 -1.20 1.64
C ALA A 208 15.01 -1.91 2.73
N PHE A 209 14.08 -1.20 3.39
CA PHE A 209 13.18 -1.81 4.36
C PHE A 209 12.28 -2.86 3.71
N TYR A 210 11.60 -2.50 2.60
CA TYR A 210 10.71 -3.41 1.89
C TYR A 210 11.46 -4.63 1.32
N ILE A 211 12.63 -4.42 0.72
CA ILE A 211 13.48 -5.52 0.21
C ILE A 211 13.82 -6.49 1.34
N ASN A 212 14.31 -5.99 2.48
CA ASN A 212 14.65 -6.84 3.63
C ASN A 212 13.43 -7.57 4.20
N LEU A 213 12.29 -6.88 4.30
CA LEU A 213 11.02 -7.45 4.76
C LEU A 213 10.59 -8.63 3.87
N PHE A 214 10.63 -8.48 2.55
CA PHE A 214 10.23 -9.54 1.61
C PHE A 214 11.18 -10.72 1.66
N ILE A 215 12.51 -10.48 1.70
CA ILE A 215 13.53 -11.55 1.80
C ILE A 215 13.37 -12.34 3.11
N LYS A 216 13.16 -11.64 4.24
CA LYS A 216 12.93 -12.24 5.56
C LYS A 216 11.70 -13.14 5.56
N ASN A 217 10.63 -12.72 4.86
CA ASN A 217 9.39 -13.49 4.72
C ASN A 217 9.44 -14.52 3.57
N LYS A 218 10.63 -14.95 3.14
CA LYS A 218 10.87 -16.04 2.19
C LYS A 218 10.38 -15.77 0.78
N PHE A 219 10.12 -14.53 0.41
CA PHE A 219 9.79 -14.19 -0.96
C PHE A 219 11.05 -14.10 -1.83
N LYS A 220 10.88 -14.45 -3.10
CA LYS A 220 11.81 -14.11 -4.17
C LYS A 220 11.31 -12.86 -4.87
N ILE A 221 12.12 -11.82 -4.93
CA ILE A 221 11.82 -10.62 -5.72
C ILE A 221 12.12 -10.93 -7.18
N LYS A 222 11.08 -11.00 -8.01
CA LYS A 222 11.16 -11.29 -9.44
C LYS A 222 11.46 -10.04 -10.25
N LEU A 223 10.78 -8.93 -9.90
CA LEU A 223 10.97 -7.61 -10.48
C LEU A 223 10.94 -6.57 -9.37
N HIS A 224 11.72 -5.50 -9.55
CA HIS A 224 11.81 -4.37 -8.67
C HIS A 224 12.19 -3.14 -9.49
N PHE A 225 11.33 -2.12 -9.51
CA PHE A 225 11.55 -0.91 -10.30
C PHE A 225 10.66 0.25 -9.84
N LEU A 226 11.09 1.47 -10.13
CA LEU A 226 10.26 2.66 -9.95
C LEU A 226 9.23 2.77 -11.08
N ASN A 227 8.01 3.22 -10.74
CA ASN A 227 6.95 3.41 -11.73
C ASN A 227 7.40 4.40 -12.81
N PRO A 228 7.53 3.99 -14.08
CA PRO A 228 7.94 4.88 -15.14
C PRO A 228 6.88 5.95 -15.42
N ASN A 229 7.32 7.14 -15.85
CA ASN A 229 6.43 8.29 -16.10
C ASN A 229 5.60 8.73 -14.88
N TRP A 230 6.11 8.48 -13.68
CA TRP A 230 5.54 8.97 -12.44
C TRP A 230 5.75 10.50 -12.35
N PRO A 231 4.78 11.28 -11.81
CA PRO A 231 4.97 12.72 -11.66
C PRO A 231 6.18 13.06 -10.78
N ASP A 232 7.03 14.00 -11.26
CA ASP A 232 8.30 14.36 -10.61
C ASP A 232 8.10 15.09 -9.26
N ASP A 233 6.92 15.66 -9.04
CA ASP A 233 6.53 16.36 -7.82
C ASP A 233 5.94 15.43 -6.74
N MET A 234 5.92 14.13 -7.00
CA MET A 234 5.41 13.11 -6.07
C MET A 234 6.54 12.21 -5.56
N MET A 235 6.32 11.63 -4.37
CA MET A 235 7.21 10.59 -3.86
C MET A 235 7.33 9.43 -4.85
N PRO A 236 8.55 8.88 -5.04
CA PRO A 236 8.75 7.76 -5.97
C PRO A 236 7.84 6.58 -5.61
N LEU A 237 7.09 6.06 -6.59
CA LEU A 237 6.30 4.86 -6.45
C LEU A 237 7.12 3.65 -6.89
N CYS A 238 7.39 2.73 -5.97
CA CYS A 238 8.12 1.50 -6.26
C CYS A 238 7.18 0.32 -6.48
N VAL A 239 7.55 -0.53 -7.40
CA VAL A 239 6.84 -1.75 -7.77
C VAL A 239 7.69 -2.97 -7.46
N TYR A 240 7.16 -3.88 -6.68
CA TYR A 240 7.78 -5.17 -6.37
C TYR A 240 6.89 -6.31 -6.87
N VAL A 241 7.46 -7.24 -7.60
CA VAL A 241 6.81 -8.49 -7.98
C VAL A 241 7.46 -9.62 -7.21
N LEU A 242 6.70 -10.26 -6.36
CA LEU A 242 7.16 -11.29 -5.43
C LEU A 242 6.56 -12.64 -5.83
N SER A 243 7.32 -13.71 -5.63
CA SER A 243 6.84 -15.11 -5.73
C SER A 243 7.33 -15.92 -4.53
N LYS A 244 6.74 -17.09 -4.34
CA LYS A 244 7.34 -18.11 -3.46
C LYS A 244 8.75 -18.46 -3.95
N LYS A 245 9.63 -18.82 -2.99
CA LYS A 245 10.96 -19.35 -3.31
C LYS A 245 10.87 -20.78 -3.83
#